data_50fc513eca6b4b8de77561d718fb4e19
#
_entry.id   50fc513eca6b4b8de77561d718fb4e19
#
_cell.length_a   1.000
_cell.length_b   1.000
_cell.length_c   1.000
_cell.angle_alpha   90.00
_cell.angle_beta   90.00
_cell.angle_gamma   90.00
#
_symmetry.space_group_name_H-M   'P 1'
#
loop_
_entity.id
_entity.type
_entity.pdbx_description
1 polymer ?
#
loop_
_entity_poly.entity_id
_entity_poly.type
_entity_poly.pdbx_seq_one_letter_code
_entity_poly.pdbx_strand_id
1 'polypeptide(L)'
;MKYLTFLLLALSVSTTAYAEDTAAPATQTAYVSLAPALVGNYGAGTKLKYYKADIALRVQAENVATVEYHEPLIRDQLIQLFAQQTDEDMQESAGKEGVRQAALKQVQQALNQEEGQPLVEDLLFNNLVVQP
;
A
#
# COMPACT_ATOMS: atom_id res chain seq x y z
N MET A 1 63.11 54.24 22.77
CA MET A 1 62.77 53.27 21.73
C MET A 1 61.67 52.36 22.30
N LYS A 2 60.51 52.54 21.79
CA LYS A 2 59.39 51.80 22.29
C LYS A 2 58.94 50.88 21.17
N TYR A 3 59.12 49.58 21.34
CA TYR A 3 58.64 48.59 20.44
C TYR A 3 57.20 48.28 20.79
N LEU A 4 56.28 48.74 19.97
CA LEU A 4 54.88 48.46 20.11
C LEU A 4 54.58 47.18 19.28
N THR A 5 54.59 46.04 19.92
CA THR A 5 54.17 44.78 19.32
C THR A 5 52.66 44.76 19.33
N PHE A 6 52.10 44.99 18.19
CA PHE A 6 50.67 44.81 17.94
C PHE A 6 50.40 43.34 17.74
N LEU A 7 49.88 42.68 18.78
CA LEU A 7 49.40 41.31 18.70
C LEU A 7 48.01 41.31 18.10
N LEU A 8 47.94 41.02 16.79
CA LEU A 8 46.68 40.88 16.09
C LEU A 8 46.10 39.50 16.40
N LEU A 9 45.18 39.44 17.35
CA LEU A 9 44.42 38.25 17.69
C LEU A 9 43.36 38.03 16.61
N ALA A 10 43.65 37.16 15.64
CA ALA A 10 42.68 36.76 14.63
C ALA A 10 41.65 35.85 15.29
N LEU A 11 40.48 36.40 15.57
CA LEU A 11 39.33 35.65 16.06
C LEU A 11 38.69 34.91 14.86
N SER A 12 39.11 33.68 14.63
CA SER A 12 38.47 32.83 13.62
C SER A 12 37.10 32.40 14.16
N VAL A 13 36.08 33.08 13.69
CA VAL A 13 34.70 32.67 13.90
C VAL A 13 34.47 31.45 13.01
N SER A 14 34.57 30.27 13.58
CA SER A 14 34.13 29.04 12.96
C SER A 14 32.60 29.07 12.93
N THR A 15 32.01 29.48 11.82
CA THR A 15 30.59 29.27 11.57
C THR A 15 30.38 27.79 11.32
N THR A 16 29.99 27.07 12.36
CA THR A 16 29.42 25.75 12.17
C THR A 16 28.12 25.94 11.38
N ALA A 17 28.18 25.67 10.10
CA ALA A 17 26.98 25.51 9.29
C ALA A 17 26.27 24.29 9.82
N TYR A 18 25.21 24.49 10.60
CA TYR A 18 24.25 23.44 10.87
C TYR A 18 23.58 23.15 9.53
N ALA A 19 23.97 22.07 8.89
CA ALA A 19 23.15 21.50 7.84
C ALA A 19 21.85 21.10 8.53
N GLU A 20 20.79 21.88 8.35
CA GLU A 20 19.45 21.39 8.65
C GLU A 20 19.27 20.19 7.74
N ASP A 21 19.30 19.03 8.38
CA ASP A 21 18.88 17.81 7.74
C ASP A 21 17.37 17.93 7.52
N THR A 22 16.98 18.55 6.40
CA THR A 22 15.61 18.49 5.93
C THR A 22 15.41 17.06 5.46
N ALA A 23 15.21 16.16 6.43
CA ALA A 23 14.65 14.86 6.14
C ALA A 23 13.37 15.12 5.36
N ALA A 24 13.32 14.63 4.12
CA ALA A 24 12.07 14.60 3.38
C ALA A 24 11.01 14.04 4.33
N PRO A 25 9.82 14.69 4.48
CA PRO A 25 8.81 14.20 5.40
C PRO A 25 8.61 12.73 5.10
N ALA A 26 8.82 11.87 6.11
CA ALA A 26 8.57 10.45 5.99
C ALA A 26 7.16 10.29 5.46
N THR A 27 7.02 9.71 4.26
CA THR A 27 5.73 9.45 3.64
C THR A 27 4.94 8.58 4.59
N GLN A 28 3.84 9.12 5.11
CA GLN A 28 3.01 8.40 6.05
C GLN A 28 2.24 7.32 5.32
N THR A 29 2.26 6.12 5.88
CA THR A 29 1.45 5.01 5.42
C THR A 29 0.03 5.14 5.94
N ALA A 30 -0.93 4.85 5.09
CA ALA A 30 -2.35 4.81 5.43
C ALA A 30 -2.97 3.52 4.89
N TYR A 31 -4.17 3.19 5.37
CA TYR A 31 -4.93 2.04 4.92
C TYR A 31 -6.29 2.49 4.38
N VAL A 32 -6.64 1.98 3.21
CA VAL A 32 -7.97 2.15 2.62
C VAL A 32 -8.71 0.82 2.79
N SER A 33 -9.77 0.84 3.58
CA SER A 33 -10.62 -0.34 3.76
C SER A 33 -11.71 -0.36 2.71
N LEU A 34 -11.86 -1.51 2.04
CA LEU A 34 -12.95 -1.72 1.11
C LEU A 34 -14.23 -2.05 1.90
N ALA A 35 -15.12 -1.09 2.02
CA ALA A 35 -16.37 -1.23 2.76
C ALA A 35 -17.58 -0.97 1.84
N PRO A 36 -18.61 -1.82 1.90
CA PRO A 36 -18.71 -3.05 2.68
C PRO A 36 -17.78 -4.16 2.19
N ALA A 37 -17.64 -5.24 2.98
CA ALA A 37 -16.84 -6.40 2.59
C ALA A 37 -17.26 -6.95 1.22
N LEU A 38 -16.29 -7.51 0.49
CA LEU A 38 -16.61 -8.21 -0.76
C LEU A 38 -17.31 -9.52 -0.45
N VAL A 39 -18.43 -9.75 -1.12
CA VAL A 39 -19.17 -11.02 -1.04
C VAL A 39 -19.40 -11.50 -2.47
N GLY A 40 -19.06 -12.74 -2.73
CA GLY A 40 -19.23 -13.30 -4.08
C GLY A 40 -19.11 -14.81 -4.10
N ASN A 41 -19.08 -15.33 -5.31
CA ASN A 41 -18.94 -16.74 -5.60
C ASN A 41 -17.52 -17.04 -6.10
N TYR A 42 -17.09 -18.27 -5.85
CA TYR A 42 -15.84 -18.77 -6.38
C TYR A 42 -15.95 -20.23 -6.82
N GLY A 43 -14.96 -20.67 -7.56
CA GLY A 43 -14.86 -22.04 -8.01
C GLY A 43 -15.64 -22.34 -9.27
N ALA A 44 -15.18 -23.39 -9.97
CA ALA A 44 -15.87 -23.97 -11.12
C ALA A 44 -16.76 -25.12 -10.65
N GLY A 45 -17.91 -25.30 -11.31
CA GLY A 45 -18.81 -26.41 -11.05
C GLY A 45 -20.23 -25.99 -10.81
N THR A 46 -21.07 -26.97 -10.49
CA THR A 46 -22.52 -26.78 -10.30
C THR A 46 -22.89 -26.32 -8.88
N LYS A 47 -22.01 -26.56 -7.91
CA LYS A 47 -22.22 -26.14 -6.53
C LYS A 47 -21.76 -24.70 -6.36
N LEU A 48 -22.65 -23.83 -5.89
CA LEU A 48 -22.31 -22.45 -5.53
C LEU A 48 -21.51 -22.43 -4.23
N LYS A 49 -20.35 -21.81 -4.30
CA LYS A 49 -19.46 -21.57 -3.15
C LYS A 49 -19.32 -20.08 -2.95
N TYR A 50 -19.26 -19.65 -1.70
CA TYR A 50 -19.31 -18.25 -1.33
C TYR A 50 -18.08 -17.86 -0.53
N TYR A 51 -17.68 -16.62 -0.68
CA TYR A 51 -16.68 -15.98 0.19
C TYR A 51 -17.18 -14.63 0.68
N LYS A 52 -16.66 -14.22 1.82
CA LYS A 52 -16.74 -12.85 2.32
C LYS A 52 -15.33 -12.42 2.68
N ALA A 53 -14.88 -11.33 2.08
CA ALA A 53 -13.53 -10.81 2.27
C ALA A 53 -13.55 -9.36 2.75
N ASP A 54 -12.98 -9.13 3.92
CA ASP A 54 -12.66 -7.79 4.41
C ASP A 54 -11.23 -7.47 4.01
N ILE A 55 -11.07 -6.47 3.13
CA ILE A 55 -9.80 -6.13 2.52
C ILE A 55 -9.41 -4.70 2.89
N ALA A 56 -8.15 -4.53 3.26
CA ALA A 56 -7.52 -3.23 3.43
C ALA A 56 -6.34 -3.11 2.47
N LEU A 57 -6.19 -1.93 1.88
CA LEU A 57 -5.11 -1.59 0.98
C LEU A 57 -4.14 -0.65 1.69
N ARG A 58 -2.86 -1.00 1.74
CA ARG A 58 -1.82 -0.11 2.25
C ARG A 58 -1.38 0.84 1.14
N VAL A 59 -1.44 2.13 1.42
CA VAL A 59 -1.09 3.19 0.47
C VAL A 59 -0.31 4.29 1.17
N GLN A 60 0.37 5.13 0.40
CA GLN A 60 0.88 6.38 0.93
C GLN A 60 -0.30 7.31 1.25
N ALA A 61 -0.23 8.05 2.37
CA ALA A 61 -1.32 8.90 2.82
C ALA A 61 -1.78 9.90 1.75
N GLU A 62 -0.86 10.40 0.94
CA GLU A 62 -1.15 11.31 -0.18
C GLU A 62 -1.99 10.68 -1.29
N ASN A 63 -2.02 9.35 -1.39
CA ASN A 63 -2.73 8.62 -2.43
C ASN A 63 -4.10 8.08 -1.99
N VAL A 64 -4.49 8.29 -0.74
CA VAL A 64 -5.76 7.76 -0.18
C VAL A 64 -6.95 8.20 -1.03
N ALA A 65 -7.09 9.48 -1.31
CA ALA A 65 -8.22 9.99 -2.07
C ALA A 65 -8.30 9.42 -3.49
N THR A 66 -7.15 9.25 -4.15
CA THR A 66 -7.07 8.68 -5.50
C THR A 66 -7.47 7.20 -5.50
N VAL A 67 -6.98 6.45 -4.52
CA VAL A 67 -7.33 5.02 -4.39
C VAL A 67 -8.82 4.85 -4.06
N GLU A 68 -9.35 5.66 -3.17
CA GLU A 68 -10.79 5.66 -2.86
C GLU A 68 -11.65 6.01 -4.08
N TYR A 69 -11.19 6.93 -4.91
CA TYR A 69 -11.87 7.27 -6.16
C TYR A 69 -12.01 6.06 -7.09
N HIS A 70 -11.01 5.19 -7.13
CA HIS A 70 -10.98 3.99 -7.95
C HIS A 70 -11.55 2.75 -7.24
N GLU A 71 -12.16 2.89 -6.08
CA GLU A 71 -12.71 1.75 -5.34
C GLU A 71 -13.64 0.86 -6.18
N PRO A 72 -14.57 1.40 -6.99
CA PRO A 72 -15.42 0.57 -7.84
C PRO A 72 -14.62 -0.31 -8.82
N LEU A 73 -13.58 0.23 -9.42
CA LEU A 73 -12.69 -0.52 -10.31
C LEU A 73 -11.94 -1.61 -9.53
N ILE A 74 -11.39 -1.27 -8.38
CA ILE A 74 -10.67 -2.21 -7.51
C ILE A 74 -11.57 -3.37 -7.10
N ARG A 75 -12.79 -3.09 -6.66
CA ARG A 75 -13.76 -4.10 -6.27
C ARG A 75 -14.11 -5.03 -7.43
N ASP A 76 -14.33 -4.49 -8.60
CA ASP A 76 -14.64 -5.26 -9.82
C ASP A 76 -13.48 -6.22 -10.16
N GLN A 77 -12.26 -5.74 -10.15
CA GLN A 77 -11.07 -6.56 -10.42
C GLN A 77 -10.90 -7.69 -9.40
N LEU A 78 -11.15 -7.41 -8.14
CA LEU A 78 -11.06 -8.41 -7.07
C LEU A 78 -12.17 -9.46 -7.17
N ILE A 79 -13.39 -9.05 -7.47
CA ILE A 79 -14.52 -9.98 -7.67
C ILE A 79 -14.21 -10.95 -8.83
N GLN A 80 -13.67 -10.44 -9.92
CA GLN A 80 -13.27 -11.27 -11.06
C GLN A 80 -12.17 -12.26 -10.69
N LEU A 81 -11.17 -11.81 -9.94
CA LEU A 81 -10.08 -12.65 -9.49
C LEU A 81 -10.58 -13.77 -8.56
N PHE A 82 -11.39 -13.44 -7.57
CA PHE A 82 -11.92 -14.42 -6.61
C PHE A 82 -12.81 -15.46 -7.29
N ALA A 83 -13.59 -15.08 -8.29
CA ALA A 83 -14.46 -15.98 -9.02
C ALA A 83 -13.71 -17.15 -9.69
N GLN A 84 -12.44 -16.96 -10.01
CA GLN A 84 -11.58 -17.93 -10.69
C GLN A 84 -10.81 -18.86 -9.74
N GLN A 85 -10.90 -18.63 -8.43
CA GLN A 85 -10.12 -19.40 -7.46
C GLN A 85 -10.73 -20.78 -7.22
N THR A 86 -9.88 -21.71 -6.78
CA THR A 86 -10.25 -23.08 -6.42
C THR A 86 -10.50 -23.18 -4.91
N ASP A 87 -11.03 -24.32 -4.47
CA ASP A 87 -11.17 -24.62 -3.03
C ASP A 87 -9.82 -24.59 -2.33
N GLU A 88 -8.80 -25.17 -2.96
CA GLU A 88 -7.45 -25.19 -2.41
C GLU A 88 -6.91 -23.77 -2.21
N ASP A 89 -7.10 -22.90 -3.19
CA ASP A 89 -6.67 -21.49 -3.11
C ASP A 89 -7.38 -20.73 -1.98
N MET A 90 -8.64 -21.02 -1.75
CA MET A 90 -9.48 -20.25 -0.82
C MET A 90 -9.48 -20.80 0.61
N GLN A 91 -9.18 -22.06 0.80
CA GLN A 91 -9.28 -22.73 2.10
C GLN A 91 -7.94 -22.98 2.79
N GLU A 92 -6.88 -23.18 2.04
CA GLU A 92 -5.56 -23.49 2.58
C GLU A 92 -4.72 -22.23 2.78
N SER A 93 -3.90 -22.20 3.82
CA SER A 93 -3.07 -21.04 4.16
C SER A 93 -2.14 -20.62 3.02
N ALA A 94 -1.49 -21.59 2.36
CA ALA A 94 -0.61 -21.31 1.23
C ALA A 94 -1.39 -20.78 0.02
N GLY A 95 -2.58 -21.34 -0.23
CA GLY A 95 -3.47 -20.87 -1.30
C GLY A 95 -3.97 -19.45 -1.04
N LYS A 96 -4.39 -19.14 0.18
CA LYS A 96 -4.83 -17.79 0.57
C LYS A 96 -3.73 -16.74 0.39
N GLU A 97 -2.50 -17.09 0.72
CA GLU A 97 -1.36 -16.19 0.50
C GLU A 97 -1.11 -15.96 -1.01
N GLY A 98 -1.22 -17.01 -1.81
CA GLY A 98 -1.14 -16.89 -3.28
C GLY A 98 -2.23 -15.99 -3.84
N VAL A 99 -3.47 -16.13 -3.35
CA VAL A 99 -4.60 -15.26 -3.74
C VAL A 99 -4.34 -13.80 -3.32
N ARG A 100 -3.83 -13.58 -2.11
CA ARG A 100 -3.49 -12.25 -1.62
C ARG A 100 -2.47 -11.56 -2.53
N GLN A 101 -1.42 -12.25 -2.91
CA GLN A 101 -0.38 -11.71 -3.80
C GLN A 101 -0.93 -11.46 -5.21
N ALA A 102 -1.75 -12.37 -5.73
CA ALA A 102 -2.40 -12.18 -7.03
C ALA A 102 -3.38 -11.00 -7.01
N ALA A 103 -4.12 -10.84 -5.93
CA ALA A 103 -5.03 -9.72 -5.73
C ALA A 103 -4.28 -8.38 -5.68
N LEU A 104 -3.18 -8.31 -4.95
CA LEU A 104 -2.31 -7.12 -4.91
C LEU A 104 -1.83 -6.75 -6.30
N LYS A 105 -1.31 -7.72 -7.04
CA LYS A 105 -0.82 -7.51 -8.40
C LYS A 105 -1.92 -7.02 -9.34
N GLN A 106 -3.11 -7.61 -9.25
CA GLN A 106 -4.27 -7.21 -10.06
C GLN A 106 -4.68 -5.76 -9.80
N VAL A 107 -4.74 -5.36 -8.54
CA VAL A 107 -5.06 -3.99 -8.13
C VAL A 107 -3.97 -3.01 -8.61
N GLN A 108 -2.72 -3.37 -8.41
CA GLN A 108 -1.59 -2.53 -8.86
C GLN A 108 -1.61 -2.32 -10.38
N GLN A 109 -1.89 -3.35 -11.15
CA GLN A 109 -1.99 -3.25 -12.62
C GLN A 109 -3.15 -2.35 -13.03
N ALA A 110 -4.32 -2.50 -12.42
CA ALA A 110 -5.49 -1.68 -12.72
C ALA A 110 -5.23 -0.20 -12.42
N LEU A 111 -4.65 0.11 -11.27
CA LEU A 111 -4.31 1.48 -10.89
C LEU A 111 -3.20 2.07 -11.76
N ASN A 112 -2.22 1.27 -12.15
CA ASN A 112 -1.16 1.72 -13.05
C ASN A 112 -1.71 2.10 -14.44
N GLN A 113 -2.72 1.41 -14.94
CA GLN A 113 -3.38 1.75 -16.19
C GLN A 113 -4.12 3.09 -16.10
N GLU A 114 -4.76 3.38 -14.96
CA GLU A 114 -5.56 4.60 -14.78
C GLU A 114 -4.71 5.81 -14.39
N GLU A 115 -3.71 5.63 -13.53
CA GLU A 115 -2.96 6.72 -12.90
C GLU A 115 -1.48 6.77 -13.32
N GLY A 116 -1.00 5.79 -14.06
CA GLY A 116 0.42 5.68 -14.43
C GLY A 116 1.32 5.22 -13.28
N GLN A 117 0.76 4.88 -12.13
CA GLN A 117 1.46 4.39 -10.94
C GLN A 117 0.63 3.32 -10.24
N PRO A 118 1.27 2.31 -9.61
CA PRO A 118 0.54 1.23 -8.94
C PRO A 118 -0.18 1.64 -7.65
N LEU A 119 0.22 2.70 -6.99
CA LEU A 119 -0.33 3.37 -5.79
C LEU A 119 -0.51 2.50 -4.55
N VAL A 120 -0.85 1.23 -4.68
CA VAL A 120 -1.06 0.30 -3.56
C VAL A 120 0.21 -0.48 -3.30
N GLU A 121 0.67 -0.45 -2.04
CA GLU A 121 1.91 -1.12 -1.62
C GLU A 121 1.67 -2.54 -1.15
N ASP A 122 0.51 -2.79 -0.52
CA ASP A 122 0.13 -4.11 -0.03
C ASP A 122 -1.39 -4.24 0.06
N LEU A 123 -1.85 -5.48 0.09
CA LEU A 123 -3.25 -5.83 0.24
C LEU A 123 -3.35 -6.83 1.39
N LEU A 124 -4.23 -6.55 2.35
CA LEU A 124 -4.40 -7.36 3.54
C LEU A 124 -5.81 -7.91 3.61
N PHE A 125 -5.92 -9.19 3.95
CA PHE A 125 -7.19 -9.78 4.37
C PHE A 125 -7.35 -9.59 5.88
N ASN A 126 -8.20 -8.66 6.30
CA ASN A 126 -8.56 -8.53 7.70
C ASN A 126 -9.43 -9.71 8.14
N ASN A 127 -10.24 -10.20 7.23
CA ASN A 127 -11.04 -11.40 7.41
C ASN A 127 -11.34 -12.03 6.04
N LEU A 128 -11.24 -13.34 5.95
CA LEU A 128 -11.63 -14.10 4.77
C LEU A 128 -12.41 -15.33 5.24
N VAL A 129 -13.71 -15.30 5.02
CA VAL A 129 -14.62 -16.41 5.34
C VAL A 129 -15.02 -17.09 4.05
N VAL A 130 -14.89 -18.39 4.02
CA VAL A 130 -15.18 -19.22 2.86
C VAL A 130 -16.24 -20.24 3.21
N GLN A 131 -17.26 -20.34 2.41
CA GLN A 131 -18.33 -21.34 2.51
C GLN A 131 -18.27 -22.25 1.28
N PRO A 132 -17.66 -23.44 1.45
CA PRO A 132 -17.56 -24.41 0.37
C PRO A 132 -18.91 -25.09 0.03
#